data_c006edafc64d67f2c45ba2cfb6d3ac55
#
_entry.id   c006edafc64d67f2c45ba2cfb6d3ac55
#
_cell.length_a   1.000
_cell.length_b   1.000
_cell.length_c   1.000
_cell.angle_alpha   90.00
_cell.angle_beta   90.00
_cell.angle_gamma   90.00
#
_symmetry.space_group_name_H-M   'P 1'
#
loop_
_entity.id
_entity.type
_entity.pdbx_description
1 polymer ?
#
loop_
_entity_poly.entity_id
_entity_poly.type
_entity_poly.pdbx_seq_one_letter_code
_entity_poly.pdbx_strand_id
1 'polypeptide(L)'
;MKKLLSVLMVLSFLHVSAQVPAGEQAKTKDDEKKLTDNPNGWKLGGTGSLTFNQVGLKNWAAGGDPSISLLGVINAYADYKFGKHLWQNRLGLEYGTQKIKDQAIRKNSDRLEIFSKYGYAVSKKWYASAYINMRTLMSPTFEYDDDGNKTQMISKFANPMIIDGAIGMDYVPNQYFSMFMSPVATKMIIVADDKIAILDRHGALGNNFRFELGAVAILSYKQEIVKNVNVQSVLRLFKDYKKGPAQNIDVDWQNTIGLKVNKFLSAAVFTHLIWDYDQLIPQFENGIETGVARKLQFRNVIGVGLAYTMEKKIEKVVPEEK
;
A
#
# COMPACT_ATOMS: atom_id res chain seq x y z
N MET A 1 -1.75 28.30 -32.04
CA MET A 1 -0.73 28.28 -30.98
C MET A 1 -1.28 28.34 -29.54
N LYS A 2 -2.61 28.44 -29.33
CA LYS A 2 -3.24 28.39 -27.98
C LYS A 2 -3.70 26.99 -27.52
N LYS A 3 -3.69 25.96 -28.39
CA LYS A 3 -4.18 24.61 -28.11
C LYS A 3 -3.11 23.60 -27.61
N LEU A 4 -1.83 23.99 -27.61
CA LEU A 4 -0.75 23.11 -27.10
C LEU A 4 -0.43 23.31 -25.60
N LEU A 5 -0.96 24.38 -25.00
CA LEU A 5 -0.71 24.67 -23.57
C LEU A 5 -1.63 23.90 -22.62
N SER A 6 -2.79 23.42 -23.10
CA SER A 6 -3.78 22.73 -22.25
C SER A 6 -3.40 21.29 -21.90
N VAL A 7 -2.56 20.64 -22.70
CA VAL A 7 -2.14 19.24 -22.45
C VAL A 7 -1.00 19.15 -21.42
N LEU A 8 -0.24 20.24 -21.24
CA LEU A 8 0.82 20.28 -20.22
C LEU A 8 0.31 20.58 -18.80
N MET A 9 -0.92 21.07 -18.66
CA MET A 9 -1.47 21.46 -17.37
C MET A 9 -2.00 20.30 -16.51
N VAL A 10 -2.26 19.14 -17.13
CA VAL A 10 -2.72 17.92 -16.41
C VAL A 10 -1.56 17.12 -15.79
N LEU A 11 -0.31 17.36 -16.23
CA LEU A 11 0.88 16.64 -15.74
C LEU A 11 1.56 17.26 -14.52
N SER A 12 1.14 18.45 -14.08
CA SER A 12 1.78 19.18 -12.95
C SER A 12 1.20 18.89 -11.56
N PHE A 13 0.20 17.99 -11.42
CA PHE A 13 -0.45 17.71 -10.14
C PHE A 13 0.08 16.46 -9.40
N LEU A 14 1.28 16.00 -9.72
CA LEU A 14 1.90 14.92 -8.96
C LEU A 14 2.70 15.50 -7.79
N HIS A 15 2.00 15.74 -6.68
CA HIS A 15 2.65 16.09 -5.42
C HIS A 15 3.38 14.88 -4.85
N VAL A 16 4.63 15.10 -4.53
CA VAL A 16 5.58 14.14 -4.01
C VAL A 16 5.33 13.91 -2.53
N SER A 17 4.90 12.72 -2.16
CA SER A 17 4.86 12.24 -0.78
C SER A 17 5.54 10.88 -0.71
N ALA A 18 6.55 10.72 0.12
CA ALA A 18 7.21 9.42 0.30
C ALA A 18 6.31 8.50 1.13
N GLN A 19 5.87 7.41 0.54
CA GLN A 19 5.00 6.43 1.19
C GLN A 19 5.67 5.06 1.21
N VAL A 20 5.70 4.42 2.37
CA VAL A 20 6.07 3.02 2.51
C VAL A 20 4.78 2.21 2.67
N PRO A 21 4.50 1.24 1.79
CA PRO A 21 3.31 0.41 1.91
C PRO A 21 3.28 -0.34 3.24
N ALA A 22 2.11 -0.42 3.86
CA ALA A 22 1.95 -1.08 5.16
C ALA A 22 2.00 -2.61 5.10
N GLY A 23 1.70 -3.21 3.95
CA GLY A 23 1.49 -4.66 3.82
C GLY A 23 2.74 -5.52 4.04
N GLU A 24 3.94 -5.01 3.78
CA GLU A 24 5.19 -5.74 4.05
C GLU A 24 6.30 -4.76 4.43
N GLN A 25 6.46 -4.57 5.72
CA GLN A 25 7.59 -3.78 6.21
C GLN A 25 8.91 -4.51 6.03
N ALA A 26 9.83 -3.73 5.51
CA ALA A 26 11.18 -4.09 5.31
C ALA A 26 11.84 -4.58 6.62
N LYS A 27 12.26 -5.86 6.68
CA LYS A 27 13.18 -6.37 7.70
C LYS A 27 14.59 -5.88 7.38
N THR A 28 15.35 -5.40 8.34
CA THR A 28 16.76 -5.05 8.16
C THR A 28 17.63 -6.32 8.13
N LYS A 29 18.89 -6.25 7.64
CA LYS A 29 19.82 -7.40 7.64
C LYS A 29 19.93 -8.09 9.00
N ASP A 30 19.82 -7.32 10.07
CA ASP A 30 19.80 -7.85 11.45
C ASP A 30 18.52 -8.61 11.78
N ASP A 31 17.40 -8.29 11.14
CA ASP A 31 16.12 -8.91 11.44
C ASP A 31 15.99 -10.31 10.87
N GLU A 32 16.67 -10.63 9.78
CA GLU A 32 16.52 -11.88 9.06
C GLU A 32 17.53 -12.95 9.50
N LYS A 33 18.76 -12.58 9.84
CA LYS A 33 19.70 -13.48 10.51
C LYS A 33 19.12 -13.99 11.84
N LYS A 34 18.17 -13.23 12.40
CA LYS A 34 17.47 -13.52 13.66
C LYS A 34 16.15 -14.27 13.50
N LEU A 35 15.61 -14.49 12.30
CA LEU A 35 14.41 -15.33 12.12
C LEU A 35 14.71 -16.82 12.25
N THR A 36 15.93 -17.27 11.86
CA THR A 36 16.40 -18.64 12.10
C THR A 36 16.96 -18.82 13.52
N ASP A 37 17.54 -17.74 14.10
CA ASP A 37 18.18 -17.74 15.44
C ASP A 37 17.33 -17.00 16.49
N ASN A 38 16.10 -16.64 16.20
CA ASN A 38 15.28 -15.87 17.13
C ASN A 38 14.79 -16.78 18.26
N PRO A 39 15.02 -16.40 19.52
CA PRO A 39 14.40 -17.10 20.65
C PRO A 39 12.89 -17.06 20.53
N ASN A 40 12.22 -18.06 21.07
CA ASN A 40 10.77 -18.09 21.14
C ASN A 40 10.24 -16.85 21.84
N GLY A 41 9.23 -16.20 21.29
CA GLY A 41 8.64 -15.02 21.91
C GLY A 41 8.11 -14.00 20.90
N TRP A 42 7.82 -12.80 21.41
CA TRP A 42 7.32 -11.68 20.62
C TRP A 42 8.43 -10.75 20.16
N LYS A 43 8.34 -10.30 18.92
CA LYS A 43 9.11 -9.20 18.36
C LYS A 43 8.12 -8.10 17.97
N LEU A 44 8.21 -6.95 18.63
CA LEU A 44 7.35 -5.79 18.41
C LEU A 44 8.18 -4.66 17.80
N GLY A 45 7.60 -3.89 16.91
CA GLY A 45 8.27 -2.69 16.42
C GLY A 45 7.37 -1.87 15.52
N GLY A 46 7.93 -0.78 15.02
CA GLY A 46 7.22 0.09 14.13
C GLY A 46 8.06 1.26 13.65
N THR A 47 7.53 1.96 12.67
CA THR A 47 8.07 3.20 12.11
C THR A 47 6.98 4.24 12.08
N GLY A 48 7.31 5.46 12.47
CA GLY A 48 6.49 6.64 12.23
C GLY A 48 7.25 7.59 11.32
N SER A 49 6.58 8.18 10.36
CA SER A 49 7.14 9.23 9.52
C SER A 49 6.17 10.38 9.31
N LEU A 50 6.72 11.59 9.21
CA LEU A 50 5.98 12.80 8.89
C LEU A 50 6.72 13.50 7.75
N THR A 51 6.03 13.66 6.62
CA THR A 51 6.57 14.30 5.42
C THR A 51 5.83 15.60 5.18
N PHE A 52 6.57 16.67 5.00
CA PHE A 52 6.07 18.00 4.67
C PHE A 52 6.63 18.42 3.32
N ASN A 53 5.74 18.91 2.44
CA ASN A 53 6.14 19.48 1.15
C ASN A 53 5.51 20.86 0.98
N GLN A 54 6.26 21.77 0.42
CA GLN A 54 5.81 23.13 0.11
C GLN A 54 6.35 23.58 -1.25
N VAL A 55 5.46 24.14 -2.04
CA VAL A 55 5.79 24.88 -3.27
C VAL A 55 5.42 26.34 -3.03
N GLY A 56 6.42 27.20 -2.95
CA GLY A 56 6.25 28.66 -2.85
C GLY A 56 6.55 29.31 -4.18
N LEU A 57 5.63 30.14 -4.69
CA LEU A 57 5.78 30.85 -5.95
C LEU A 57 5.53 32.34 -5.73
N LYS A 58 6.48 33.19 -6.15
CA LYS A 58 6.34 34.66 -6.15
C LYS A 58 6.88 35.19 -7.47
N ASN A 59 6.03 35.83 -8.25
CA ASN A 59 6.39 36.42 -9.56
C ASN A 59 7.00 35.37 -10.52
N TRP A 60 6.52 34.11 -10.44
CA TRP A 60 7.01 32.98 -11.22
C TRP A 60 6.33 32.94 -12.59
N ALA A 61 7.06 33.24 -13.66
CA ALA A 61 6.47 33.37 -15.01
C ALA A 61 6.13 32.06 -15.70
N ALA A 62 6.70 30.91 -15.25
CA ALA A 62 6.47 29.61 -15.89
C ALA A 62 5.13 28.96 -15.49
N GLY A 63 4.33 29.59 -14.61
CA GLY A 63 3.05 29.04 -14.15
C GLY A 63 3.20 28.05 -12.98
N GLY A 64 2.07 27.54 -12.51
CA GLY A 64 1.95 26.64 -11.34
C GLY A 64 1.22 27.34 -10.19
N ASP A 65 0.81 26.56 -9.21
CA ASP A 65 0.14 27.05 -8.00
C ASP A 65 0.97 26.77 -6.74
N PRO A 66 1.06 27.72 -5.79
CA PRO A 66 1.65 27.45 -4.50
C PRO A 66 0.86 26.37 -3.77
N SER A 67 1.56 25.49 -3.11
CA SER A 67 0.92 24.36 -2.41
C SER A 67 1.67 23.96 -1.15
N ILE A 68 0.94 23.38 -0.23
CA ILE A 68 1.46 22.79 0.99
C ILE A 68 0.81 21.42 1.20
N SER A 69 1.59 20.42 1.56
CA SER A 69 1.06 19.10 1.91
C SER A 69 1.76 18.49 3.12
N LEU A 70 1.00 17.73 3.87
CA LEU A 70 1.46 16.99 5.04
C LEU A 70 1.01 15.54 4.90
N LEU A 71 1.92 14.60 5.12
CA LEU A 71 1.65 13.16 5.13
C LEU A 71 2.22 12.52 6.39
N GLY A 72 1.37 11.87 7.16
CA GLY A 72 1.72 11.01 8.27
C GLY A 72 1.59 9.54 7.88
N VAL A 73 2.60 8.72 8.21
CA VAL A 73 2.57 7.27 8.04
C VAL A 73 3.02 6.61 9.33
N ILE A 74 2.24 5.64 9.80
CA ILE A 74 2.58 4.78 10.93
C ILE A 74 2.48 3.34 10.47
N ASN A 75 3.55 2.60 10.70
CA ASN A 75 3.58 1.16 10.47
C ASN A 75 3.99 0.48 11.77
N ALA A 76 3.24 -0.53 12.20
CA ALA A 76 3.57 -1.31 13.37
C ALA A 76 3.53 -2.81 13.05
N TYR A 77 4.33 -3.58 13.76
CA TYR A 77 4.34 -5.03 13.63
C TYR A 77 4.43 -5.74 14.96
N ALA A 78 3.87 -6.93 14.99
CA ALA A 78 3.96 -7.86 16.13
C ALA A 78 4.13 -9.28 15.57
N ASP A 79 5.35 -9.81 15.66
CA ASP A 79 5.71 -11.15 15.22
C ASP A 79 5.90 -12.06 16.43
N TYR A 80 5.24 -13.21 16.43
CA TYR A 80 5.39 -14.23 17.45
C TYR A 80 5.99 -15.49 16.84
N LYS A 81 7.03 -16.03 17.47
CA LYS A 81 7.65 -17.30 17.08
C LYS A 81 7.63 -18.27 18.26
N PHE A 82 7.23 -19.50 17.98
CA PHE A 82 7.33 -20.60 18.94
C PHE A 82 7.59 -21.92 18.19
N GLY A 83 8.77 -22.47 18.31
CA GLY A 83 9.19 -23.68 17.61
C GLY A 83 9.00 -23.54 16.09
N LYS A 84 8.10 -24.34 15.51
CA LYS A 84 7.77 -24.30 14.07
C LYS A 84 6.70 -23.28 13.71
N HIS A 85 6.11 -22.59 14.69
CA HIS A 85 5.01 -21.65 14.50
C HIS A 85 5.54 -20.23 14.33
N LEU A 86 5.00 -19.50 13.37
CA LEU A 86 5.28 -18.09 13.11
C LEU A 86 3.96 -17.37 12.91
N TRP A 87 3.70 -16.34 13.69
CA TRP A 87 2.53 -15.48 13.54
C TRP A 87 2.97 -14.04 13.36
N GLN A 88 2.64 -13.46 12.22
CA GLN A 88 3.05 -12.11 11.81
C GLN A 88 1.84 -11.21 11.70
N ASN A 89 1.87 -10.08 12.39
CA ASN A 89 0.82 -9.09 12.36
C ASN A 89 1.39 -7.72 11.95
N ARG A 90 0.66 -6.99 11.14
CA ARG A 90 1.02 -5.67 10.63
C ARG A 90 -0.16 -4.74 10.73
N LEU A 91 0.11 -3.50 11.11
CA LEU A 91 -0.82 -2.38 11.08
C LEU A 91 -0.16 -1.26 10.27
N GLY A 92 -0.87 -0.77 9.27
CA GLY A 92 -0.49 0.38 8.48
C GLY A 92 -1.54 1.47 8.55
N LEU A 93 -1.10 2.68 8.89
CA LEU A 93 -1.92 3.88 8.87
C LEU A 93 -1.23 4.92 7.99
N GLU A 94 -1.98 5.51 7.10
CA GLU A 94 -1.51 6.57 6.22
C GLU A 94 -2.58 7.65 6.12
N TYR A 95 -2.24 8.89 6.42
CA TYR A 95 -3.13 10.02 6.29
C TYR A 95 -2.40 11.24 5.78
N GLY A 96 -2.90 11.81 4.71
CA GLY A 96 -2.29 12.98 4.08
C GLY A 96 -3.32 14.01 3.65
N THR A 97 -2.92 15.27 3.74
CA THR A 97 -3.71 16.42 3.31
C THR A 97 -2.87 17.36 2.47
N GLN A 98 -3.53 18.10 1.59
CA GLN A 98 -2.89 19.16 0.80
C GLN A 98 -3.80 20.36 0.69
N LYS A 99 -3.18 21.53 0.58
CA LYS A 99 -3.81 22.78 0.20
C LYS A 99 -3.09 23.37 -1.02
N ILE A 100 -3.84 23.71 -2.05
CA ILE A 100 -3.34 24.30 -3.28
C ILE A 100 -3.92 25.70 -3.35
N LYS A 101 -3.06 26.73 -3.36
CA LYS A 101 -3.43 28.15 -3.46
C LYS A 101 -4.55 28.49 -2.47
N ASP A 102 -5.66 29.05 -2.95
CA ASP A 102 -6.82 29.47 -2.17
C ASP A 102 -7.88 28.38 -2.02
N GLN A 103 -7.63 27.18 -2.57
CA GLN A 103 -8.58 26.07 -2.48
C GLN A 103 -8.70 25.50 -1.06
N ALA A 104 -9.81 24.81 -0.80
CA ALA A 104 -10.00 24.08 0.47
C ALA A 104 -8.93 22.99 0.68
N ILE A 105 -8.64 22.68 1.93
CA ILE A 105 -7.76 21.55 2.25
C ILE A 105 -8.43 20.27 1.77
N ARG A 106 -7.68 19.50 0.96
CA ARG A 106 -8.12 18.21 0.41
C ARG A 106 -7.31 17.08 0.99
N LYS A 107 -7.94 15.95 1.16
CA LYS A 107 -7.26 14.69 1.47
C LYS A 107 -6.56 14.19 0.21
N ASN A 108 -5.28 13.84 0.30
CA ASN A 108 -4.49 13.31 -0.80
C ASN A 108 -4.00 11.87 -0.54
N SER A 109 -4.11 11.41 0.71
CA SER A 109 -3.83 10.02 1.08
C SER A 109 -4.65 9.61 2.30
N ASP A 110 -5.12 8.36 2.30
CA ASP A 110 -5.86 7.77 3.41
C ASP A 110 -5.84 6.26 3.27
N ARG A 111 -5.34 5.57 4.29
CA ARG A 111 -5.32 4.11 4.32
C ARG A 111 -5.22 3.60 5.76
N LEU A 112 -6.08 2.65 6.08
CA LEU A 112 -5.96 1.75 7.21
C LEU A 112 -5.80 0.34 6.67
N GLU A 113 -4.73 -0.35 7.05
CA GLU A 113 -4.47 -1.73 6.65
C GLU A 113 -4.08 -2.58 7.85
N ILE A 114 -4.73 -3.73 7.98
CA ILE A 114 -4.46 -4.73 9.02
C ILE A 114 -4.17 -6.05 8.33
N PHE A 115 -2.98 -6.58 8.54
CA PHE A 115 -2.54 -7.85 7.99
C PHE A 115 -2.16 -8.82 9.10
N SER A 116 -2.61 -10.06 8.98
CA SER A 116 -2.24 -11.15 9.89
C SER A 116 -1.96 -12.42 9.09
N LYS A 117 -0.80 -13.04 9.33
CA LYS A 117 -0.36 -14.26 8.67
C LYS A 117 0.19 -15.23 9.67
N TYR A 118 -0.34 -16.44 9.65
CA TYR A 118 0.16 -17.58 10.42
C TYR A 118 0.87 -18.56 9.50
N GLY A 119 2.03 -19.06 9.92
CA GLY A 119 2.84 -20.03 9.19
C GLY A 119 3.32 -21.17 10.10
N TYR A 120 3.31 -22.36 9.57
CA TYR A 120 3.88 -23.55 10.19
C TYR A 120 5.02 -24.10 9.34
N ALA A 121 6.23 -24.20 9.90
CA ALA A 121 7.42 -24.65 9.19
C ALA A 121 7.33 -26.16 8.90
N VAL A 122 7.12 -26.53 7.64
CA VAL A 122 7.11 -27.93 7.16
C VAL A 122 8.52 -28.38 6.79
N SER A 123 9.40 -27.45 6.42
CA SER A 123 10.83 -27.69 6.23
C SER A 123 11.65 -26.42 6.49
N LYS A 124 12.97 -26.46 6.29
CA LYS A 124 13.86 -25.28 6.49
C LYS A 124 13.50 -24.07 5.63
N LYS A 125 12.83 -24.29 4.48
CA LYS A 125 12.53 -23.23 3.50
C LYS A 125 11.05 -23.11 3.17
N TRP A 126 10.20 -24.02 3.66
CA TRP A 126 8.79 -24.10 3.34
C TRP A 126 7.92 -23.98 4.57
N TYR A 127 6.89 -23.17 4.48
CA TYR A 127 5.88 -22.97 5.52
C TYR A 127 4.50 -23.19 4.92
N ALA A 128 3.67 -23.99 5.59
CA ALA A 128 2.23 -24.00 5.34
C ALA A 128 1.65 -22.75 6.01
N SER A 129 0.98 -21.88 5.26
CA SER A 129 0.61 -20.57 5.75
C SER A 129 -0.80 -20.18 5.35
N ALA A 130 -1.44 -19.38 6.23
CA ALA A 130 -2.69 -18.70 5.93
C ALA A 130 -2.57 -17.23 6.29
N TYR A 131 -3.17 -16.34 5.51
CA TYR A 131 -3.24 -14.93 5.84
C TYR A 131 -4.63 -14.33 5.63
N ILE A 132 -4.86 -13.24 6.32
CA ILE A 132 -5.95 -12.30 6.08
C ILE A 132 -5.37 -10.88 6.04
N ASN A 133 -5.83 -10.08 5.09
CA ASN A 133 -5.50 -8.68 4.96
C ASN A 133 -6.78 -7.86 4.81
N MET A 134 -6.94 -6.83 5.60
CA MET A 134 -8.08 -5.92 5.56
C MET A 134 -7.59 -4.51 5.28
N ARG A 135 -8.17 -3.86 4.28
CA ARG A 135 -7.84 -2.49 3.88
C ARG A 135 -9.11 -1.64 3.79
N THR A 136 -9.04 -0.42 4.32
CA THR A 136 -10.11 0.58 4.20
C THR A 136 -9.56 1.99 4.31
N LEU A 137 -10.43 2.97 4.23
CA LEU A 137 -10.15 4.39 4.45
C LEU A 137 -10.59 4.79 5.86
N MET A 138 -9.95 5.80 6.44
CA MET A 138 -10.29 6.28 7.79
C MET A 138 -11.32 7.40 7.77
N SER A 139 -11.40 8.17 6.67
CA SER A 139 -12.24 9.37 6.60
C SER A 139 -12.93 9.51 5.23
N PRO A 140 -13.99 10.35 5.13
CA PRO A 140 -14.67 10.61 3.87
C PRO A 140 -13.75 11.22 2.80
N THR A 141 -13.95 10.82 1.54
CA THR A 141 -13.33 11.42 0.34
C THR A 141 -14.42 11.99 -0.55
N PHE A 142 -14.16 13.14 -1.12
CA PHE A 142 -15.10 13.85 -1.99
C PHE A 142 -14.45 14.08 -3.36
N GLU A 143 -15.27 14.14 -4.38
CA GLU A 143 -14.92 14.81 -5.63
C GLU A 143 -15.00 16.33 -5.43
N TYR A 144 -14.31 17.07 -6.28
CA TYR A 144 -14.26 18.53 -6.20
C TYR A 144 -14.50 19.10 -7.59
N ASP A 145 -15.25 20.20 -7.66
CA ASP A 145 -15.41 20.99 -8.87
C ASP A 145 -14.16 21.82 -9.19
N ASP A 146 -14.17 22.54 -10.32
CA ASP A 146 -13.06 23.37 -10.77
C ASP A 146 -12.76 24.54 -9.79
N ASP A 147 -13.75 24.99 -9.05
CA ASP A 147 -13.62 26.03 -8.02
C ASP A 147 -13.08 25.48 -6.69
N GLY A 148 -12.96 24.14 -6.59
CA GLY A 148 -12.45 23.46 -5.39
C GLY A 148 -13.48 23.19 -4.31
N ASN A 149 -14.78 23.31 -4.62
CA ASN A 149 -15.85 22.96 -3.71
C ASN A 149 -16.09 21.45 -3.72
N LYS A 150 -16.46 20.89 -2.55
CA LYS A 150 -16.86 19.49 -2.45
C LYS A 150 -18.17 19.26 -3.18
N THR A 151 -18.18 18.25 -4.05
CA THR A 151 -19.38 17.83 -4.76
C THR A 151 -19.91 16.51 -4.21
N GLN A 152 -19.43 15.38 -4.68
CA GLN A 152 -19.94 14.07 -4.34
C GLN A 152 -18.99 13.31 -3.40
N MET A 153 -19.55 12.66 -2.38
CA MET A 153 -18.78 11.73 -1.54
C MET A 153 -18.58 10.43 -2.28
N ILE A 154 -17.30 10.05 -2.50
CA ILE A 154 -16.91 8.87 -3.26
C ILE A 154 -16.41 7.73 -2.38
N SER A 155 -16.07 7.99 -1.12
CA SER A 155 -15.67 6.97 -0.15
C SER A 155 -15.76 7.49 1.28
N LYS A 156 -15.80 6.57 2.25
CA LYS A 156 -15.73 6.85 3.70
C LYS A 156 -15.21 5.61 4.43
N PHE A 157 -15.12 5.65 5.76
CA PHE A 157 -14.75 4.49 6.56
C PHE A 157 -15.60 3.27 6.20
N ALA A 158 -14.92 2.11 5.99
CA ALA A 158 -15.51 0.86 5.54
C ALA A 158 -16.27 0.91 4.18
N ASN A 159 -16.09 1.96 3.38
CA ASN A 159 -16.65 2.10 2.04
C ASN A 159 -15.60 2.68 1.06
N PRO A 160 -14.75 1.82 0.44
CA PRO A 160 -14.77 0.36 0.51
C PRO A 160 -14.06 -0.22 1.74
N MET A 161 -14.43 -1.44 2.11
CA MET A 161 -13.61 -2.36 2.89
C MET A 161 -13.21 -3.52 1.98
N ILE A 162 -11.91 -3.74 1.81
CA ILE A 162 -11.37 -4.82 0.99
C ILE A 162 -10.72 -5.83 1.92
N ILE A 163 -11.15 -7.09 1.81
CA ILE A 163 -10.64 -8.19 2.62
C ILE A 163 -10.07 -9.24 1.69
N ASP A 164 -8.78 -9.49 1.81
CA ASP A 164 -8.08 -10.56 1.08
C ASP A 164 -7.71 -11.68 2.05
N GLY A 165 -7.84 -12.92 1.64
CA GLY A 165 -7.41 -14.07 2.43
C GLY A 165 -6.94 -15.21 1.55
N ALA A 166 -5.98 -16.01 2.04
CA ALA A 166 -5.52 -17.18 1.32
C ALA A 166 -4.89 -18.23 2.25
N ILE A 167 -4.96 -19.49 1.81
CA ILE A 167 -4.30 -20.64 2.46
C ILE A 167 -3.37 -21.28 1.43
N GLY A 168 -2.07 -21.37 1.74
CA GLY A 168 -1.09 -21.82 0.78
C GLY A 168 0.27 -22.13 1.40
N MET A 169 1.30 -21.98 0.59
CA MET A 169 2.68 -22.27 0.96
C MET A 169 3.58 -21.06 0.76
N ASP A 170 4.41 -20.76 1.76
CA ASP A 170 5.52 -19.84 1.63
C ASP A 170 6.82 -20.58 1.32
N TYR A 171 7.51 -20.15 0.32
CA TYR A 171 8.89 -20.53 0.02
C TYR A 171 9.83 -19.39 0.40
N VAL A 172 10.70 -19.63 1.37
CA VAL A 172 11.64 -18.64 1.91
C VAL A 172 13.06 -19.21 1.79
N PRO A 173 13.68 -19.15 0.60
CA PRO A 173 15.00 -19.75 0.35
C PRO A 173 16.14 -19.05 1.10
N ASN A 174 15.99 -17.75 1.34
CA ASN A 174 16.96 -16.89 2.01
C ASN A 174 16.28 -15.68 2.65
N GLN A 175 17.06 -14.83 3.27
CA GLN A 175 16.60 -13.63 3.99
C GLN A 175 16.11 -12.48 3.09
N TYR A 176 16.33 -12.51 1.79
CA TYR A 176 16.04 -11.41 0.86
C TYR A 176 14.80 -11.68 0.02
N PHE A 177 14.42 -12.94 -0.13
CA PHE A 177 13.35 -13.34 -1.03
C PHE A 177 12.37 -14.28 -0.32
N SER A 178 11.09 -14.05 -0.57
CA SER A 178 10.03 -14.99 -0.24
C SER A 178 8.98 -15.03 -1.35
N MET A 179 8.33 -16.17 -1.49
CA MET A 179 7.24 -16.38 -2.43
C MET A 179 6.12 -17.15 -1.73
N PHE A 180 4.98 -16.50 -1.57
CA PHE A 180 3.75 -17.16 -1.13
C PHE A 180 2.93 -17.57 -2.35
N MET A 181 2.45 -18.79 -2.38
CA MET A 181 1.58 -19.34 -3.44
C MET A 181 0.38 -19.99 -2.82
N SER A 182 -0.78 -19.70 -3.36
CA SER A 182 -2.04 -20.29 -2.92
C SER A 182 -2.96 -20.59 -4.11
N PRO A 183 -3.48 -21.81 -4.22
CA PRO A 183 -4.57 -22.11 -5.15
C PRO A 183 -5.94 -21.72 -4.57
N VAL A 184 -6.02 -21.34 -3.29
CA VAL A 184 -7.27 -20.93 -2.63
C VAL A 184 -7.09 -19.57 -1.99
N ALA A 185 -7.41 -18.54 -2.75
CA ALA A 185 -7.36 -17.16 -2.33
C ALA A 185 -8.72 -16.48 -2.57
N THR A 186 -9.08 -15.58 -1.67
CA THR A 186 -10.33 -14.81 -1.76
C THR A 186 -10.03 -13.32 -1.76
N LYS A 187 -10.86 -12.54 -2.47
CA LYS A 187 -10.93 -11.09 -2.40
C LYS A 187 -12.38 -10.69 -2.22
N MET A 188 -12.68 -9.98 -1.16
CA MET A 188 -14.00 -9.44 -0.86
C MET A 188 -13.94 -7.92 -0.90
N ILE A 189 -14.87 -7.31 -1.60
CA ILE A 189 -15.04 -5.85 -1.66
C ILE A 189 -16.42 -5.53 -1.12
N ILE A 190 -16.47 -4.72 -0.06
CA ILE A 190 -17.68 -4.31 0.62
C ILE A 190 -17.81 -2.80 0.49
N VAL A 191 -18.94 -2.34 -0.06
CA VAL A 191 -19.31 -0.93 -0.17
C VAL A 191 -20.74 -0.81 0.38
N ALA A 192 -20.87 -0.70 1.69
CA ALA A 192 -22.16 -0.80 2.38
C ALA A 192 -23.10 0.39 2.08
N ASP A 193 -22.58 1.53 1.64
CA ASP A 193 -23.37 2.71 1.27
C ASP A 193 -23.77 2.64 -0.21
N ASP A 194 -25.09 2.56 -0.47
CA ASP A 194 -25.65 2.45 -1.81
C ASP A 194 -25.27 3.61 -2.73
N LYS A 195 -25.17 4.83 -2.17
CA LYS A 195 -24.79 6.03 -2.93
C LYS A 195 -23.35 5.99 -3.39
N ILE A 196 -22.48 5.30 -2.65
CA ILE A 196 -21.07 5.11 -3.02
C ILE A 196 -20.94 3.88 -3.94
N ALA A 197 -21.70 2.80 -3.67
CA ALA A 197 -21.65 1.58 -4.45
C ALA A 197 -22.01 1.81 -5.92
N ILE A 198 -23.07 2.58 -6.18
CA ILE A 198 -23.56 2.86 -7.54
C ILE A 198 -22.56 3.66 -8.40
N LEU A 199 -21.57 4.33 -7.79
CA LEU A 199 -20.52 5.06 -8.51
C LEU A 199 -19.52 4.15 -9.19
N ASP A 200 -19.46 2.88 -8.79
CA ASP A 200 -18.54 1.84 -9.27
C ASP A 200 -17.05 2.26 -9.30
N ARG A 201 -16.64 3.05 -8.31
CA ARG A 201 -15.25 3.54 -8.19
C ARG A 201 -14.31 2.54 -7.49
N HIS A 202 -14.86 1.46 -6.92
CA HIS A 202 -14.13 0.58 -6.01
C HIS A 202 -14.04 -0.87 -6.48
N GLY A 203 -14.44 -1.15 -7.72
CA GLY A 203 -14.38 -2.49 -8.32
C GLY A 203 -15.44 -3.46 -7.77
N ALA A 204 -16.48 -2.95 -7.12
CA ALA A 204 -17.64 -3.75 -6.69
C ALA A 204 -18.69 -3.92 -7.80
N LEU A 205 -18.44 -3.38 -8.98
CA LEU A 205 -19.30 -3.42 -10.16
C LEU A 205 -20.71 -2.86 -9.88
N GLY A 206 -20.78 -1.73 -9.18
CA GLY A 206 -22.02 -1.06 -8.80
C GLY A 206 -22.81 -1.76 -7.70
N ASN A 207 -22.26 -2.80 -7.07
CA ASN A 207 -22.89 -3.58 -5.99
C ASN A 207 -22.30 -3.21 -4.62
N ASN A 208 -23.03 -3.56 -3.56
CA ASN A 208 -22.56 -3.37 -2.19
C ASN A 208 -21.55 -4.44 -1.74
N PHE A 209 -21.52 -5.57 -2.44
CA PHE A 209 -20.65 -6.69 -2.10
C PHE A 209 -20.18 -7.42 -3.36
N ARG A 210 -18.90 -7.71 -3.39
CA ARG A 210 -18.30 -8.57 -4.42
C ARG A 210 -17.37 -9.58 -3.76
N PHE A 211 -17.46 -10.82 -4.21
CA PHE A 211 -16.62 -11.93 -3.79
C PHE A 211 -15.93 -12.56 -4.99
N GLU A 212 -14.64 -12.73 -4.89
CA GLU A 212 -13.78 -13.40 -5.87
C GLU A 212 -13.07 -14.58 -5.18
N LEU A 213 -13.02 -15.71 -5.86
CA LEU A 213 -12.24 -16.88 -5.47
C LEU A 213 -11.25 -17.21 -6.57
N GLY A 214 -9.99 -17.39 -6.19
CA GLY A 214 -8.95 -17.59 -7.17
C GLY A 214 -7.65 -18.15 -6.61
N ALA A 215 -6.59 -18.00 -7.39
CA ALA A 215 -5.22 -18.28 -7.01
C ALA A 215 -4.45 -16.99 -6.79
N VAL A 216 -3.48 -16.99 -5.89
CA VAL A 216 -2.59 -15.86 -5.65
C VAL A 216 -1.14 -16.30 -5.60
N ALA A 217 -0.26 -15.49 -6.18
CA ALA A 217 1.18 -15.55 -5.96
C ALA A 217 1.68 -14.18 -5.47
N ILE A 218 2.44 -14.18 -4.38
CA ILE A 218 3.04 -12.95 -3.82
C ILE A 218 4.55 -13.17 -3.74
N LEU A 219 5.28 -12.39 -4.50
CA LEU A 219 6.75 -12.41 -4.52
C LEU A 219 7.26 -11.17 -3.79
N SER A 220 8.10 -11.37 -2.81
CA SER A 220 8.67 -10.29 -2.00
C SER A 220 10.18 -10.37 -2.04
N TYR A 221 10.79 -9.26 -2.40
CA TYR A 221 12.23 -9.07 -2.35
C TYR A 221 12.59 -7.87 -1.53
N LYS A 222 13.63 -8.00 -0.69
CA LYS A 222 14.09 -6.92 0.15
C LYS A 222 15.56 -7.07 0.48
N GLN A 223 16.31 -6.02 0.21
CA GLN A 223 17.73 -5.98 0.54
C GLN A 223 18.24 -4.55 0.72
N GLU A 224 19.16 -4.38 1.66
CA GLU A 224 20.07 -3.24 1.67
C GLU A 224 21.16 -3.49 0.63
N ILE A 225 21.03 -2.88 -0.55
CA ILE A 225 21.93 -3.12 -1.69
C ILE A 225 23.30 -2.46 -1.51
N VAL A 226 23.32 -1.30 -0.88
CA VAL A 226 24.50 -0.61 -0.37
C VAL A 226 24.17 0.04 0.95
N LYS A 227 25.17 0.45 1.73
CA LYS A 227 24.97 1.08 3.03
C LYS A 227 23.96 2.22 2.96
N ASN A 228 22.92 2.17 3.79
CA ASN A 228 21.82 3.14 3.87
C ASN A 228 20.87 3.18 2.66
N VAL A 229 20.97 2.25 1.71
CA VAL A 229 20.06 2.14 0.56
C VAL A 229 19.33 0.81 0.61
N ASN A 230 18.05 0.86 0.94
CA ASN A 230 17.18 -0.31 1.02
C ASN A 230 16.27 -0.37 -0.19
N VAL A 231 16.20 -1.54 -0.82
CA VAL A 231 15.25 -1.82 -1.90
C VAL A 231 14.25 -2.86 -1.41
N GLN A 232 12.98 -2.58 -1.63
CA GLN A 232 11.89 -3.51 -1.41
C GLN A 232 11.02 -3.57 -2.66
N SER A 233 10.65 -4.77 -3.08
CA SER A 233 9.75 -5.03 -4.20
C SER A 233 8.75 -6.10 -3.80
N VAL A 234 7.47 -5.83 -3.98
CA VAL A 234 6.37 -6.77 -3.72
C VAL A 234 5.52 -6.85 -4.97
N LEU A 235 5.45 -8.04 -5.56
CA LEU A 235 4.61 -8.33 -6.71
C LEU A 235 3.53 -9.32 -6.27
N ARG A 236 2.26 -8.90 -6.36
CA ARG A 236 1.09 -9.73 -6.16
C ARG A 236 0.39 -9.99 -7.48
N LEU A 237 0.16 -11.25 -7.77
CA LEU A 237 -0.59 -11.72 -8.93
C LEU A 237 -1.83 -12.46 -8.39
N PHE A 238 -3.02 -12.05 -8.84
CA PHE A 238 -4.26 -12.73 -8.46
C PHE A 238 -5.01 -13.16 -9.72
N LYS A 239 -5.50 -14.40 -9.75
CA LYS A 239 -6.31 -14.95 -10.83
C LYS A 239 -7.65 -15.40 -10.29
N ASP A 240 -8.72 -14.70 -10.67
CA ASP A 240 -10.10 -15.13 -10.39
C ASP A 240 -10.47 -16.34 -11.24
N TYR A 241 -10.98 -17.40 -10.60
CA TYR A 241 -11.40 -18.63 -11.28
C TYR A 241 -12.66 -18.48 -12.13
N LYS A 242 -13.50 -17.49 -11.85
CA LYS A 242 -14.72 -17.24 -12.63
C LYS A 242 -14.44 -16.60 -13.97
N LYS A 243 -13.24 -16.05 -14.17
CA LYS A 243 -12.86 -15.32 -15.37
C LYS A 243 -12.07 -16.20 -16.32
N GLY A 244 -12.26 -16.01 -17.62
CA GLY A 244 -11.59 -16.74 -18.69
C GLY A 244 -10.06 -16.65 -18.70
N PRO A 245 -9.36 -16.99 -19.78
CA PRO A 245 -7.91 -17.20 -19.81
C PRO A 245 -7.08 -15.96 -19.46
N ALA A 246 -5.78 -16.05 -19.57
CA ALA A 246 -4.67 -15.20 -19.07
C ALA A 246 -4.84 -13.66 -19.05
N GLN A 247 -5.84 -13.11 -19.71
CA GLN A 247 -6.12 -11.66 -19.75
C GLN A 247 -6.61 -11.07 -18.41
N ASN A 248 -6.98 -11.94 -17.45
CA ASN A 248 -7.67 -11.57 -16.22
C ASN A 248 -6.81 -11.86 -14.98
N ILE A 249 -5.51 -11.66 -15.06
CA ILE A 249 -4.62 -11.67 -13.91
C ILE A 249 -4.50 -10.24 -13.41
N ASP A 250 -4.96 -10.00 -12.19
CA ASP A 250 -4.73 -8.74 -11.50
C ASP A 250 -3.27 -8.69 -11.04
N VAL A 251 -2.64 -7.56 -11.28
CA VAL A 251 -1.24 -7.29 -10.92
C VAL A 251 -1.21 -6.10 -9.98
N ASP A 252 -0.60 -6.27 -8.82
CA ASP A 252 -0.26 -5.19 -7.88
C ASP A 252 1.24 -5.28 -7.61
N TRP A 253 1.99 -4.30 -8.12
CA TRP A 253 3.44 -4.28 -8.00
C TRP A 253 3.94 -3.01 -7.34
N GLN A 254 4.48 -3.16 -6.15
CA GLN A 254 4.95 -2.06 -5.33
C GLN A 254 6.47 -2.15 -5.18
N ASN A 255 7.15 -1.02 -5.38
CA ASN A 255 8.58 -0.92 -5.18
C ASN A 255 8.90 0.28 -4.31
N THR A 256 9.84 0.12 -3.41
CA THR A 256 10.35 1.18 -2.54
C THR A 256 11.87 1.17 -2.56
N ILE A 257 12.47 2.32 -2.83
CA ILE A 257 13.90 2.57 -2.62
C ILE A 257 14.00 3.57 -1.47
N GLY A 258 14.45 3.12 -0.32
CA GLY A 258 14.63 3.94 0.87
C GLY A 258 16.10 4.35 1.04
N LEU A 259 16.33 5.63 1.27
CA LEU A 259 17.64 6.24 1.48
C LEU A 259 17.70 6.82 2.89
N LYS A 260 18.52 6.25 3.75
CA LYS A 260 18.73 6.77 5.11
C LYS A 260 19.86 7.78 5.12
N VAL A 261 19.51 9.07 5.28
CA VAL A 261 20.50 10.14 5.34
C VAL A 261 21.17 10.20 6.73
N ASN A 262 20.35 10.14 7.80
CA ASN A 262 20.82 10.08 9.19
C ASN A 262 19.78 9.38 10.07
N LYS A 263 19.87 9.54 11.42
CA LYS A 263 18.96 8.90 12.39
C LYS A 263 17.49 9.30 12.22
N PHE A 264 17.23 10.49 11.68
CA PHE A 264 15.90 11.07 11.60
C PHE A 264 15.50 11.39 10.16
N LEU A 265 16.45 11.78 9.30
CA LEU A 265 16.20 12.19 7.92
C LEU A 265 16.33 11.00 6.99
N SER A 266 15.31 10.77 6.18
CA SER A 266 15.27 9.76 5.14
C SER A 266 14.67 10.33 3.86
N ALA A 267 15.04 9.74 2.73
CA ALA A 267 14.38 9.94 1.44
C ALA A 267 13.87 8.60 0.94
N ALA A 268 12.79 8.61 0.18
CA ALA A 268 12.28 7.39 -0.45
C ALA A 268 11.72 7.67 -1.85
N VAL A 269 11.87 6.70 -2.73
CA VAL A 269 11.17 6.61 -4.00
C VAL A 269 10.24 5.42 -3.91
N PHE A 270 8.97 5.65 -4.11
CA PHE A 270 7.94 4.62 -4.15
C PHE A 270 7.31 4.57 -5.55
N THR A 271 7.12 3.38 -6.08
CA THR A 271 6.33 3.16 -7.31
C THR A 271 5.30 2.08 -7.06
N HIS A 272 4.10 2.29 -7.58
CA HIS A 272 2.99 1.36 -7.49
C HIS A 272 2.31 1.24 -8.85
N LEU A 273 2.27 0.03 -9.36
CA LEU A 273 1.66 -0.32 -10.62
C LEU A 273 0.50 -1.27 -10.32
N ILE A 274 -0.70 -0.93 -10.80
CA ILE A 274 -1.90 -1.75 -10.63
C ILE A 274 -2.50 -2.00 -12.01
N TRP A 275 -2.73 -3.27 -12.31
CA TRP A 275 -3.61 -3.73 -13.36
C TRP A 275 -4.70 -4.61 -12.76
N ASP A 276 -5.92 -4.10 -12.73
CA ASP A 276 -7.11 -4.82 -12.27
C ASP A 276 -8.14 -4.78 -13.41
N TYR A 277 -8.51 -5.95 -13.93
CA TYR A 277 -9.42 -6.07 -15.06
C TYR A 277 -10.82 -5.54 -14.74
N ASP A 278 -11.20 -5.56 -13.48
CA ASP A 278 -12.54 -5.15 -13.04
C ASP A 278 -12.63 -3.68 -12.67
N GLN A 279 -11.49 -3.03 -12.50
CA GLN A 279 -11.46 -1.62 -12.17
C GLN A 279 -11.54 -0.75 -13.42
N LEU A 280 -12.67 -0.10 -13.59
CA LEU A 280 -12.90 0.85 -14.67
C LEU A 280 -12.43 2.25 -14.24
N ILE A 281 -11.62 2.87 -15.07
CA ILE A 281 -11.05 4.20 -14.84
C ILE A 281 -11.82 5.22 -15.65
N PRO A 282 -12.45 6.25 -15.04
CA PRO A 282 -13.10 7.33 -15.77
C PRO A 282 -12.14 8.04 -16.73
N GLN A 283 -12.63 8.35 -17.90
CA GLN A 283 -11.90 9.10 -18.92
C GLN A 283 -12.51 10.49 -19.04
N PHE A 284 -11.67 11.50 -19.13
CA PHE A 284 -12.10 12.89 -19.21
C PHE A 284 -11.53 13.53 -20.49
N GLU A 285 -12.36 14.27 -21.23
CA GLU A 285 -11.96 15.17 -22.30
C GLU A 285 -12.51 16.54 -21.99
N ASN A 286 -11.63 17.55 -21.92
CA ASN A 286 -11.98 18.94 -21.55
C ASN A 286 -12.75 19.05 -20.21
N GLY A 287 -12.40 18.22 -19.22
CA GLY A 287 -13.06 18.20 -17.92
C GLY A 287 -14.41 17.47 -17.86
N ILE A 288 -14.89 16.93 -18.98
CA ILE A 288 -16.15 16.18 -19.07
C ILE A 288 -15.82 14.68 -19.07
N GLU A 289 -16.48 13.89 -18.24
CA GLU A 289 -16.36 12.43 -18.28
C GLU A 289 -16.98 11.90 -19.59
N THR A 290 -16.15 11.27 -20.42
CA THR A 290 -16.54 10.74 -21.75
C THR A 290 -16.75 9.24 -21.73
N GLY A 291 -16.47 8.57 -20.62
CA GLY A 291 -16.64 7.13 -20.46
C GLY A 291 -15.66 6.53 -19.47
N VAL A 292 -15.59 5.21 -19.47
CA VAL A 292 -14.69 4.43 -18.60
C VAL A 292 -13.83 3.47 -19.43
N ALA A 293 -12.60 3.21 -18.99
CA ALA A 293 -11.70 2.28 -19.66
C ALA A 293 -10.88 1.47 -18.66
N ARG A 294 -10.46 0.27 -19.07
CA ARG A 294 -9.44 -0.50 -18.34
C ARG A 294 -8.08 0.05 -18.67
N LYS A 295 -7.37 0.56 -17.68
CA LYS A 295 -6.03 1.11 -17.87
C LYS A 295 -5.09 0.66 -16.78
N LEU A 296 -3.82 0.52 -17.16
CA LEU A 296 -2.74 0.37 -16.22
C LEU A 296 -2.65 1.64 -15.35
N GLN A 297 -2.73 1.46 -14.04
CA GLN A 297 -2.57 2.54 -13.09
C GLN A 297 -1.12 2.58 -12.63
N PHE A 298 -0.53 3.74 -12.65
CA PHE A 298 0.84 3.94 -12.18
C PHE A 298 0.89 5.16 -11.25
N ARG A 299 1.44 4.92 -10.06
CA ARG A 299 1.71 5.96 -9.07
C ARG A 299 3.18 5.95 -8.75
N ASN A 300 3.81 7.11 -8.76
CA ASN A 300 5.14 7.29 -8.22
C ASN A 300 5.13 8.37 -7.13
N VAL A 301 5.99 8.21 -6.16
CA VAL A 301 6.12 9.15 -5.05
C VAL A 301 7.59 9.25 -4.70
N ILE A 302 8.11 10.47 -4.63
CA ILE A 302 9.46 10.77 -4.16
C ILE A 302 9.31 11.72 -2.97
N GLY A 303 9.91 11.40 -1.85
CA GLY A 303 9.78 12.23 -0.67
C GLY A 303 11.03 12.24 0.19
N VAL A 304 11.18 13.34 0.92
CA VAL A 304 12.16 13.50 1.99
C VAL A 304 11.41 13.86 3.24
N GLY A 305 11.68 13.18 4.33
CA GLY A 305 10.94 13.38 5.56
C GLY A 305 11.67 12.90 6.80
N LEU A 306 11.06 13.18 7.95
CA LEU A 306 11.53 12.67 9.23
C LEU A 306 10.93 11.27 9.44
N ALA A 307 11.76 10.31 9.82
CA ALA A 307 11.35 8.95 10.17
C ALA A 307 11.99 8.52 11.49
N TYR A 308 11.21 7.82 12.32
CA TYR A 308 11.66 7.24 13.56
C TYR A 308 11.27 5.77 13.62
N THR A 309 12.23 4.91 13.96
CA THR A 309 12.04 3.46 14.06
C THR A 309 12.20 2.99 15.50
N MET A 310 11.24 2.22 16.00
CA MET A 310 11.29 1.55 17.30
C MET A 310 11.26 0.03 17.12
N GLU A 311 12.06 -0.67 17.92
CA GLU A 311 12.04 -2.14 18.01
C GLU A 311 12.18 -2.58 19.47
N LYS A 312 11.37 -3.56 19.87
CA LYS A 312 11.44 -4.22 21.18
C LYS A 312 11.29 -5.73 21.02
N LYS A 313 12.18 -6.48 21.65
CA LYS A 313 12.07 -7.94 21.77
C LYS A 313 11.60 -8.30 23.18
N ILE A 314 10.64 -9.21 23.25
CA ILE A 314 10.16 -9.80 24.49
C ILE A 314 10.42 -11.30 24.39
N GLU A 315 11.51 -11.75 24.98
CA GLU A 315 11.89 -13.17 25.01
C GLU A 315 11.00 -13.91 26.02
N LYS A 316 10.41 -15.03 25.62
CA LYS A 316 9.81 -15.95 26.56
C LYS A 316 10.94 -16.84 27.11
N VAL A 317 11.18 -16.77 28.40
CA VAL A 317 11.98 -17.78 29.07
C VAL A 317 11.16 -19.08 29.02
N VAL A 318 11.58 -20.04 28.20
CA VAL A 318 11.03 -21.38 28.22
C VAL A 318 11.60 -22.02 29.49
N PRO A 319 10.79 -22.51 30.44
CA PRO A 319 11.31 -23.34 31.52
C PRO A 319 12.00 -24.54 30.91
N GLU A 320 13.24 -24.83 31.30
CA GLU A 320 13.88 -26.10 30.95
C GLU A 320 12.97 -27.24 31.44
N GLU A 321 12.42 -28.02 30.53
CA GLU A 321 11.81 -29.29 30.86
C GLU A 321 12.92 -30.17 31.48
N LYS A 322 12.75 -30.42 32.78
CA LYS A 322 13.60 -31.37 33.54
C LYS A 322 13.23 -32.80 33.20
#